data_71faf6dc3469f5a8bb395d0f8c2bca9b
#
_entry.id   71faf6dc3469f5a8bb395d0f8c2bca9b
#
_cell.length_a   1.000
_cell.length_b   1.000
_cell.length_c   1.000
_cell.angle_alpha   90.00
_cell.angle_beta   90.00
_cell.angle_gamma   90.00
#
_symmetry.space_group_name_H-M   'P 1'
#
loop_
_entity.id
_entity.type
_entity.pdbx_description
1 polymer ?
#
loop_
_entity_poly.entity_id
_entity_poly.type
_entity_poly.pdbx_seq_one_letter_code
_entity_poly.pdbx_strand_id
1 'polypeptide(L)'
;PFDLVLLDRDGTLNVRVEGGYVTRPDELVLLPGAARAVADLSGVGAPVVLVTNQRGIARGLMDRGDLVEVHARLAELLAPAGGRIDAVAVCPHDRDACTCRKPLDGLFREVLGRAPWADPRRSVMIGDMPTDLEPATRLGMRAESVGPQSPIDRVVARLLAADRACDGPSDVRRGEGHVP
;
A
#
# COMPACT_ATOMS: atom_id res chain seq x y z
N PRO A 1 8.08 -13.57 -1.15
CA PRO A 1 7.00 -12.73 -0.58
C PRO A 1 7.57 -11.38 -0.16
N PHE A 2 6.72 -10.31 -0.24
CA PHE A 2 7.10 -8.98 0.21
C PHE A 2 7.15 -8.91 1.74
N ASP A 3 8.10 -8.16 2.28
CA ASP A 3 8.16 -7.88 3.71
C ASP A 3 7.08 -6.88 4.11
N LEU A 4 6.85 -5.83 3.26
CA LEU A 4 5.76 -4.87 3.42
C LEU A 4 5.17 -4.48 2.06
N VAL A 5 3.86 -4.27 2.03
CA VAL A 5 3.17 -3.61 0.92
C VAL A 5 2.56 -2.31 1.44
N LEU A 6 3.01 -1.19 0.90
CA LEU A 6 2.47 0.13 1.18
C LEU A 6 1.52 0.52 0.06
N LEU A 7 0.35 1.01 0.41
CA LEU A 7 -0.68 1.45 -0.53
C LEU A 7 -1.06 2.91 -0.26
N ASP A 8 -1.18 3.72 -1.30
CA ASP A 8 -1.95 4.95 -1.18
C ASP A 8 -3.45 4.61 -1.19
N ARG A 9 -4.29 5.54 -0.74
CA ARG A 9 -5.73 5.37 -0.66
C ARG A 9 -6.46 5.99 -1.85
N ASP A 10 -6.42 7.32 -1.95
CA ASP A 10 -7.24 8.09 -2.89
C ASP A 10 -6.66 8.09 -4.31
N GLY A 11 -7.33 7.47 -5.26
CA GLY A 11 -6.85 7.24 -6.62
C GLY A 11 -6.15 5.88 -6.80
N THR A 12 -5.92 5.16 -5.71
CA THR A 12 -5.29 3.82 -5.71
C THR A 12 -6.29 2.74 -5.31
N LEU A 13 -6.94 2.86 -4.15
CA LEU A 13 -7.97 1.94 -3.67
C LEU A 13 -9.38 2.46 -3.89
N ASN A 14 -9.59 3.74 -3.72
CA ASN A 14 -10.89 4.38 -3.93
C ASN A 14 -10.80 5.52 -4.95
N VAL A 15 -11.95 5.86 -5.51
CA VAL A 15 -12.10 7.00 -6.41
C VAL A 15 -11.65 8.27 -5.68
N ARG A 16 -10.78 9.03 -6.33
CA ARG A 16 -10.34 10.34 -5.83
C ARG A 16 -11.45 11.37 -6.04
N VAL A 17 -11.73 12.17 -5.03
CA VAL A 17 -12.63 13.32 -5.15
C VAL A 17 -11.85 14.50 -5.73
N GLU A 18 -12.18 14.92 -6.94
CA GLU A 18 -11.53 16.07 -7.59
C GLU A 18 -11.75 17.35 -6.77
N GLY A 19 -10.65 18.05 -6.46
CA GLY A 19 -10.68 19.29 -5.69
C GLY A 19 -11.12 19.14 -4.24
N GLY A 20 -11.41 17.91 -3.78
CA GLY A 20 -11.95 17.61 -2.45
C GLY A 20 -11.25 16.46 -1.73
N TYR A 21 -11.98 15.88 -0.82
CA TYR A 21 -11.56 14.77 0.03
C TYR A 21 -12.75 13.84 0.28
N VAL A 22 -12.49 12.56 0.51
CA VAL A 22 -13.45 11.65 1.12
C VAL A 22 -13.50 11.97 2.61
N THR A 23 -14.57 12.59 3.05
CA THR A 23 -14.75 13.08 4.43
C THR A 23 -15.69 12.22 5.25
N ARG A 24 -16.51 11.38 4.60
CA ARG A 24 -17.51 10.50 5.22
C ARG A 24 -17.50 9.11 4.59
N PRO A 25 -17.93 8.08 5.33
CA PRO A 25 -17.96 6.69 4.85
C PRO A 25 -18.75 6.48 3.56
N ASP A 26 -19.87 7.18 3.39
CA ASP A 26 -20.77 7.06 2.23
C ASP A 26 -20.18 7.65 0.93
N GLU A 27 -19.16 8.48 1.04
CA GLU A 27 -18.44 9.05 -0.11
C GLU A 27 -17.33 8.10 -0.63
N LEU A 28 -16.99 7.06 0.12
CA LEU A 28 -15.91 6.15 -0.26
C LEU A 28 -16.41 5.11 -1.26
N VAL A 29 -15.93 5.21 -2.49
CA VAL A 29 -16.24 4.29 -3.59
C VAL A 29 -14.96 3.59 -4.02
N LEU A 30 -14.89 2.26 -3.90
CA LEU A 30 -13.73 1.50 -4.35
C LEU A 30 -13.52 1.61 -5.87
N LEU A 31 -12.26 1.68 -6.28
CA LEU A 31 -11.89 1.49 -7.67
C LEU A 31 -12.12 0.04 -8.10
N PRO A 32 -12.46 -0.21 -9.38
CA PRO A 32 -12.54 -1.57 -9.91
C PRO A 32 -11.26 -2.35 -9.64
N GLY A 33 -11.41 -3.58 -9.14
CA GLY A 33 -10.29 -4.46 -8.83
C GLY A 33 -9.60 -4.22 -7.47
N ALA A 34 -9.86 -3.11 -6.77
CA ALA A 34 -9.16 -2.79 -5.52
C ALA A 34 -9.37 -3.85 -4.43
N ALA A 35 -10.60 -4.32 -4.21
CA ALA A 35 -10.87 -5.35 -3.21
C ALA A 35 -10.14 -6.66 -3.54
N ARG A 36 -10.12 -7.06 -4.81
CA ARG A 36 -9.40 -8.25 -5.28
C ARG A 36 -7.90 -8.11 -5.07
N ALA A 37 -7.32 -6.96 -5.45
CA ALA A 37 -5.91 -6.69 -5.30
C ALA A 37 -5.45 -6.80 -3.84
N VAL A 38 -6.18 -6.18 -2.91
CA VAL A 38 -5.87 -6.26 -1.48
C VAL A 38 -6.04 -7.68 -0.95
N ALA A 39 -7.06 -8.42 -1.43
CA ALA A 39 -7.26 -9.82 -1.05
C ALA A 39 -6.09 -10.71 -1.52
N ASP A 40 -5.61 -10.54 -2.75
CA ASP A 40 -4.48 -11.28 -3.29
C ASP A 40 -3.19 -11.01 -2.50
N LEU A 41 -2.94 -9.75 -2.09
CA LEU A 41 -1.82 -9.37 -1.22
C LEU A 41 -1.96 -9.98 0.19
N SER A 42 -3.15 -9.93 0.77
CA SER A 42 -3.44 -10.56 2.07
C SER A 42 -3.27 -12.08 2.02
N GLY A 43 -3.65 -12.70 0.89
CA GLY A 43 -3.58 -14.14 0.67
C GLY A 43 -2.16 -14.70 0.63
N VAL A 44 -1.18 -13.91 0.23
CA VAL A 44 0.24 -14.30 0.27
C VAL A 44 0.92 -13.95 1.60
N GLY A 45 0.17 -13.43 2.56
CA GLY A 45 0.67 -13.11 3.90
C GLY A 45 1.51 -11.83 3.98
N ALA A 46 1.52 -11.01 2.93
CA ALA A 46 2.21 -9.72 2.96
C ALA A 46 1.44 -8.73 3.86
N PRO A 47 2.07 -8.09 4.85
CA PRO A 47 1.45 -7.02 5.61
C PRO A 47 1.14 -5.82 4.72
N VAL A 48 -0.11 -5.36 4.74
CA VAL A 48 -0.62 -4.26 3.91
C VAL A 48 -0.82 -3.02 4.78
N VAL A 49 -0.12 -1.95 4.45
CA VAL A 49 -0.14 -0.68 5.20
C VAL A 49 -0.60 0.45 4.29
N LEU A 50 -1.63 1.19 4.71
CA LEU A 50 -1.98 2.45 4.05
C LEU A 50 -0.99 3.55 4.42
N VAL A 51 -0.54 4.32 3.41
CA VAL A 51 0.32 5.49 3.58
C VAL A 51 -0.33 6.65 2.84
N THR A 52 -1.11 7.48 3.53
CA THR A 52 -2.02 8.43 2.90
C THR A 52 -1.89 9.86 3.41
N ASN A 53 -1.98 10.83 2.49
CA ASN A 53 -2.01 12.26 2.79
C ASN A 53 -3.46 12.72 2.97
N GLN A 54 -3.84 13.12 4.19
CA GLN A 54 -5.20 13.55 4.53
C GLN A 54 -5.24 15.02 5.01
N ARG A 55 -4.90 15.93 4.09
CA ARG A 55 -4.89 17.38 4.32
C ARG A 55 -6.25 17.95 4.71
N GLY A 56 -7.35 17.25 4.41
CA GLY A 56 -8.70 17.65 4.81
C GLY A 56 -8.81 17.95 6.30
N ILE A 57 -8.02 17.24 7.14
CA ILE A 57 -7.96 17.46 8.59
C ILE A 57 -7.38 18.85 8.90
N ALA A 58 -6.21 19.20 8.33
CA ALA A 58 -5.62 20.53 8.54
C ALA A 58 -6.49 21.67 8.03
N ARG A 59 -7.34 21.39 7.04
CA ARG A 59 -8.29 22.38 6.48
C ARG A 59 -9.62 22.45 7.24
N GLY A 60 -9.81 21.66 8.29
CA GLY A 60 -11.06 21.63 9.06
C GLY A 60 -12.27 21.07 8.29
N LEU A 61 -12.03 20.30 7.22
CA LEU A 61 -13.08 19.68 6.42
C LEU A 61 -13.54 18.33 6.99
N MET A 62 -12.73 17.75 7.84
CA MET A 62 -12.96 16.51 8.57
C MET A 62 -12.06 16.49 9.80
N ASP A 63 -12.41 15.71 10.80
CA ASP A 63 -11.54 15.45 11.93
C ASP A 63 -10.90 14.04 11.87
N ARG A 64 -10.17 13.66 12.92
CA ARG A 64 -9.55 12.33 13.00
C ARG A 64 -10.57 11.22 13.19
N GLY A 65 -11.70 11.50 13.86
CA GLY A 65 -12.80 10.57 14.04
C GLY A 65 -13.47 10.24 12.73
N ASP A 66 -13.77 11.26 11.92
CA ASP A 66 -14.31 11.08 10.56
C ASP A 66 -13.41 10.20 9.71
N LEU A 67 -12.08 10.40 9.79
CA LEU A 67 -11.13 9.59 9.04
C LEU A 67 -11.11 8.12 9.51
N VAL A 68 -11.26 7.88 10.81
CA VAL A 68 -11.38 6.51 11.36
C VAL A 68 -12.63 5.82 10.80
N GLU A 69 -13.76 6.52 10.72
CA GLU A 69 -14.99 5.97 10.14
C GLU A 69 -14.84 5.68 8.64
N VAL A 70 -14.18 6.56 7.89
CA VAL A 70 -13.85 6.33 6.47
C VAL A 70 -12.97 5.08 6.30
N HIS A 71 -11.96 4.90 7.16
CA HIS A 71 -11.10 3.71 7.11
C HIS A 71 -11.81 2.44 7.57
N ALA A 72 -12.74 2.53 8.53
CA ALA A 72 -13.60 1.41 8.91
C ALA A 72 -14.46 0.97 7.72
N ARG A 73 -15.04 1.94 7.00
CA ARG A 73 -15.79 1.66 5.77
C ARG A 73 -14.94 1.01 4.68
N LEU A 74 -13.70 1.46 4.52
CA LEU A 74 -12.76 0.81 3.60
C LEU A 74 -12.56 -0.67 3.96
N ALA A 75 -12.31 -0.96 5.23
CA ALA A 75 -12.13 -2.34 5.71
C ALA A 75 -13.38 -3.20 5.46
N GLU A 76 -14.59 -2.67 5.72
CA GLU A 76 -15.84 -3.35 5.42
C GLU A 76 -15.99 -3.70 3.93
N LEU A 77 -15.58 -2.81 3.03
CA LEU A 77 -15.67 -3.02 1.58
C LEU A 77 -14.64 -4.03 1.06
N LEU A 78 -13.49 -4.15 1.73
CA LEU A 78 -12.43 -5.10 1.38
C LEU A 78 -12.68 -6.51 1.91
N ALA A 79 -13.29 -6.63 3.09
CA ALA A 79 -13.47 -7.88 3.82
C ALA A 79 -14.19 -8.99 3.03
N PRO A 80 -15.28 -8.73 2.25
CA PRO A 80 -15.96 -9.78 1.49
C PRO A 80 -15.07 -10.48 0.46
N ALA A 81 -14.01 -9.82 -0.02
CA ALA A 81 -13.03 -10.42 -0.92
C ALA A 81 -11.88 -11.12 -0.17
N GLY A 82 -11.82 -11.00 1.16
CA GLY A 82 -10.72 -11.48 1.99
C GLY A 82 -9.57 -10.49 2.15
N GLY A 83 -9.75 -9.25 1.68
CA GLY A 83 -8.74 -8.18 1.82
C GLY A 83 -8.73 -7.58 3.22
N ARG A 84 -7.54 -7.26 3.74
CA ARG A 84 -7.36 -6.55 5.01
C ARG A 84 -6.28 -5.48 4.89
N ILE A 85 -6.41 -4.45 5.71
CA ILE A 85 -5.38 -3.44 5.96
C ILE A 85 -4.85 -3.70 7.37
N ASP A 86 -3.55 -3.92 7.50
CA ASP A 86 -2.92 -4.29 8.77
C ASP A 86 -2.52 -3.05 9.60
N ALA A 87 -2.23 -1.93 8.94
CA ALA A 87 -1.92 -0.66 9.61
C ALA A 87 -2.20 0.54 8.70
N VAL A 88 -2.28 1.74 9.31
CA VAL A 88 -2.49 2.99 8.59
C VAL A 88 -1.51 4.05 9.09
N ALA A 89 -0.77 4.67 8.18
CA ALA A 89 0.06 5.84 8.40
C ALA A 89 -0.56 7.05 7.68
N VAL A 90 -0.85 8.12 8.43
CA VAL A 90 -1.59 9.29 7.93
C VAL A 90 -0.77 10.56 8.11
N CYS A 91 -0.66 11.37 7.07
CA CYS A 91 -0.25 12.76 7.20
C CYS A 91 -1.50 13.67 7.25
N PRO A 92 -1.86 14.24 8.40
CA PRO A 92 -3.00 15.14 8.54
C PRO A 92 -2.67 16.61 8.28
N HIS A 93 -1.40 16.94 8.01
CA HIS A 93 -0.87 18.29 8.00
C HIS A 93 -1.13 19.02 6.68
N ASP A 94 -1.08 20.36 6.73
CA ASP A 94 -1.07 21.19 5.53
C ASP A 94 0.27 21.09 4.77
N ARG A 95 0.32 21.67 3.58
CA ARG A 95 1.53 21.75 2.77
C ARG A 95 2.61 22.51 3.55
N ASP A 96 3.84 22.04 3.41
CA ASP A 96 5.04 22.64 4.02
C ASP A 96 5.03 22.75 5.56
N ALA A 97 4.05 22.06 6.22
CA ALA A 97 3.87 22.10 7.67
C ALA A 97 4.47 20.89 8.41
N CYS A 98 5.10 19.94 7.71
CA CYS A 98 5.63 18.72 8.29
C CYS A 98 6.67 18.04 7.40
N THR A 99 7.34 17.03 7.94
CA THR A 99 8.28 16.17 7.21
C THR A 99 7.64 14.82 6.78
N CYS A 100 6.39 14.56 7.16
CA CYS A 100 5.73 13.28 6.89
C CYS A 100 4.95 13.25 5.57
N ARG A 101 4.48 14.41 5.08
CA ARG A 101 3.66 14.48 3.87
C ARG A 101 4.41 14.02 2.62
N LYS A 102 3.88 13.04 1.89
CA LYS A 102 4.38 12.65 0.57
C LYS A 102 4.40 13.87 -0.38
N PRO A 103 5.49 14.17 -1.14
CA PRO A 103 6.61 13.31 -1.48
C PRO A 103 7.77 13.26 -0.47
N LEU A 104 7.62 13.80 0.73
CA LEU A 104 8.59 13.56 1.80
C LEU A 104 8.44 12.13 2.33
N ASP A 105 9.51 11.59 2.90
CA ASP A 105 9.59 10.17 3.27
C ASP A 105 9.22 9.87 4.74
N GLY A 106 8.77 10.86 5.49
CA GLY A 106 8.51 10.69 6.93
C GLY A 106 7.49 9.61 7.28
N LEU A 107 6.38 9.48 6.50
CA LEU A 107 5.43 8.38 6.72
C LEU A 107 6.06 7.01 6.46
N PHE A 108 6.90 6.90 5.42
CA PHE A 108 7.59 5.66 5.09
C PHE A 108 8.57 5.26 6.19
N ARG A 109 9.34 6.24 6.70
CA ARG A 109 10.26 6.03 7.82
C ARG A 109 9.53 5.64 9.10
N GLU A 110 8.35 6.21 9.34
CA GLU A 110 7.49 5.83 10.47
C GLU A 110 7.07 4.35 10.36
N VAL A 111 6.60 3.92 9.19
CA VAL A 111 6.20 2.53 8.95
C VAL A 111 7.38 1.58 9.10
N LEU A 112 8.52 1.88 8.48
CA LEU A 112 9.74 1.07 8.58
C LEU A 112 10.28 1.02 10.03
N GLY A 113 10.20 2.12 10.76
CA GLY A 113 10.58 2.16 12.19
C GLY A 113 9.72 1.27 13.09
N ARG A 114 8.45 1.07 12.72
CA ARG A 114 7.53 0.14 13.40
C ARG A 114 7.67 -1.31 12.93
N ALA A 115 8.32 -1.53 11.79
CA ALA A 115 8.58 -2.83 11.20
C ALA A 115 10.09 -3.05 10.97
N PRO A 116 10.91 -3.12 12.06
CA PRO A 116 12.36 -3.19 11.94
C PRO A 116 12.87 -4.49 11.29
N TRP A 117 12.00 -5.47 11.13
CA TRP A 117 12.26 -6.73 10.44
C TRP A 117 12.09 -6.62 8.91
N ALA A 118 11.50 -5.55 8.40
CA ALA A 118 11.23 -5.37 6.98
C ALA A 118 12.42 -4.71 6.26
N ASP A 119 12.88 -5.35 5.18
CA ASP A 119 13.86 -4.77 4.25
C ASP A 119 13.13 -3.91 3.21
N PRO A 120 13.48 -2.62 3.08
CA PRO A 120 12.91 -1.77 2.03
C PRO A 120 13.04 -2.38 0.62
N ARG A 121 14.14 -3.05 0.31
CA ARG A 121 14.38 -3.69 -0.99
C ARG A 121 13.43 -4.86 -1.27
N ARG A 122 12.83 -5.42 -0.23
CA ARG A 122 11.81 -6.48 -0.30
C ARG A 122 10.41 -5.95 -0.04
N SER A 123 10.26 -4.64 -0.08
CA SER A 123 8.98 -3.95 0.14
C SER A 123 8.58 -3.18 -1.10
N VAL A 124 7.28 -2.94 -1.25
CA VAL A 124 6.72 -2.24 -2.42
C VAL A 124 5.77 -1.13 -1.98
N MET A 125 5.81 0.00 -2.69
CA MET A 125 4.79 1.04 -2.66
C MET A 125 3.98 1.01 -3.94
N ILE A 126 2.65 1.04 -3.81
CA ILE A 126 1.71 1.12 -4.93
C ILE A 126 0.89 2.41 -4.76
N GLY A 127 0.92 3.28 -5.75
CA GLY A 127 0.22 4.56 -5.73
C GLY A 127 -0.05 5.10 -7.12
N ASP A 128 -0.94 6.10 -7.22
CA ASP A 128 -1.32 6.69 -8.51
C ASP A 128 -0.54 7.98 -8.84
N MET A 129 0.18 8.53 -7.87
CA MET A 129 0.89 9.80 -8.04
C MET A 129 2.42 9.65 -7.90
N PRO A 130 3.22 10.46 -8.63
CA PRO A 130 4.66 10.53 -8.41
C PRO A 130 5.04 10.78 -6.94
N THR A 131 4.23 11.56 -6.21
CA THR A 131 4.44 11.83 -4.78
C THR A 131 4.37 10.58 -3.89
N ASP A 132 3.80 9.49 -4.37
CA ASP A 132 3.77 8.20 -3.68
C ASP A 132 5.06 7.42 -3.96
N LEU A 133 5.50 7.46 -5.21
CA LEU A 133 6.55 6.60 -5.74
C LEU A 133 7.96 7.13 -5.44
N GLU A 134 8.15 8.45 -5.51
CA GLU A 134 9.45 9.09 -5.28
C GLU A 134 10.07 8.76 -3.92
N PRO A 135 9.35 8.90 -2.78
CA PRO A 135 9.92 8.58 -1.47
C PRO A 135 10.24 7.10 -1.32
N ALA A 136 9.40 6.20 -1.87
CA ALA A 136 9.64 4.77 -1.87
C ALA A 136 10.94 4.42 -2.60
N THR A 137 11.12 4.97 -3.81
CA THR A 137 12.33 4.76 -4.62
C THR A 137 13.58 5.27 -3.91
N ARG A 138 13.52 6.45 -3.27
CA ARG A 138 14.66 6.99 -2.49
C ARG A 138 15.06 6.09 -1.32
N LEU A 139 14.10 5.36 -0.75
CA LEU A 139 14.34 4.41 0.35
C LEU A 139 14.74 3.00 -0.14
N GLY A 140 14.87 2.81 -1.46
CA GLY A 140 15.24 1.53 -2.06
C GLY A 140 14.09 0.53 -2.18
N MET A 141 12.84 0.98 -1.98
CA MET A 141 11.66 0.16 -2.18
C MET A 141 11.31 0.06 -3.66
N ARG A 142 10.68 -1.02 -4.04
CA ARG A 142 9.98 -1.10 -5.32
C ARG A 142 8.81 -0.13 -5.33
N ALA A 143 8.59 0.56 -6.46
CA ALA A 143 7.50 1.50 -6.62
C ALA A 143 6.70 1.17 -7.89
N GLU A 144 5.38 1.02 -7.75
CA GLU A 144 4.48 0.64 -8.83
C GLU A 144 3.37 1.68 -8.99
N SER A 145 3.22 2.18 -10.21
CA SER A 145 2.17 3.13 -10.55
C SER A 145 0.88 2.41 -10.95
N VAL A 146 -0.25 2.94 -10.47
CA VAL A 146 -1.59 2.51 -10.88
C VAL A 146 -2.33 3.64 -11.58
N GLY A 147 -3.33 3.28 -12.36
CA GLY A 147 -4.17 4.21 -13.09
C GLY A 147 -5.11 3.50 -14.07
N PRO A 148 -5.87 4.23 -14.90
CA PRO A 148 -6.87 3.63 -15.79
C PRO A 148 -6.32 2.56 -16.74
N GLN A 149 -5.07 2.71 -17.20
CA GLN A 149 -4.41 1.75 -18.09
C GLN A 149 -3.65 0.65 -17.35
N SER A 150 -3.41 0.84 -16.06
CA SER A 150 -2.73 -0.10 -15.16
C SER A 150 -3.52 -0.24 -13.86
N PRO A 151 -4.72 -0.84 -13.89
CA PRO A 151 -5.53 -0.98 -12.69
C PRO A 151 -4.83 -1.85 -11.65
N ILE A 152 -5.12 -1.58 -10.38
CA ILE A 152 -4.38 -2.13 -9.24
C ILE A 152 -4.36 -3.66 -9.20
N ASP A 153 -5.45 -4.32 -9.58
CA ASP A 153 -5.51 -5.79 -9.62
C ASP A 153 -4.51 -6.38 -10.63
N ARG A 154 -4.32 -5.75 -11.79
CA ARG A 154 -3.32 -6.17 -12.78
C ARG A 154 -1.90 -5.91 -12.29
N VAL A 155 -1.66 -4.78 -11.64
CA VAL A 155 -0.36 -4.45 -11.05
C VAL A 155 0.01 -5.49 -9.99
N VAL A 156 -0.91 -5.79 -9.07
CA VAL A 156 -0.70 -6.78 -8.01
C VAL A 156 -0.51 -8.18 -8.59
N ALA A 157 -1.31 -8.60 -9.56
CA ALA A 157 -1.15 -9.90 -10.21
C ALA A 157 0.24 -10.07 -10.84
N ARG A 158 0.75 -9.03 -11.53
CA ARG A 158 2.10 -9.01 -12.11
C ARG A 158 3.17 -9.06 -11.02
N LEU A 159 3.02 -8.30 -9.94
CA LEU A 159 3.94 -8.30 -8.81
C LEU A 159 4.08 -9.68 -8.19
N LEU A 160 2.95 -10.33 -7.89
CA LEU A 160 2.93 -11.66 -7.26
C LEU A 160 3.42 -12.76 -8.20
N ALA A 161 3.23 -12.62 -9.51
CA ALA A 161 3.78 -13.55 -10.50
C ALA A 161 5.31 -13.45 -10.59
N ALA A 162 5.85 -12.25 -10.58
CA ALA A 162 7.30 -12.00 -10.60
C ALA A 162 7.98 -12.51 -9.31
N ASP A 163 7.34 -12.31 -8.15
CA ASP A 163 7.84 -12.78 -6.86
C ASP A 163 7.94 -14.32 -6.82
N ARG A 164 6.91 -15.01 -7.28
CA ARG A 164 6.92 -16.49 -7.39
C ARG A 164 8.00 -17.02 -8.34
N ALA A 165 8.31 -16.30 -9.40
CA ALA A 165 9.36 -16.70 -10.34
C ALA A 165 10.76 -16.60 -9.75
N CYS A 166 10.95 -15.70 -8.77
CA CYS A 166 12.23 -15.57 -8.04
C CYS A 166 12.43 -16.65 -6.96
N ASP A 167 11.34 -17.22 -6.44
CA ASP A 167 11.33 -18.30 -5.45
C ASP A 167 11.37 -19.72 -6.07
N GLY A 168 11.76 -19.86 -7.36
CA GLY A 168 11.86 -21.13 -8.07
C GLY A 168 12.74 -22.16 -7.33
N PRO A 169 12.57 -23.49 -7.56
CA PRO A 169 13.12 -24.54 -6.72
C PRO A 169 14.63 -24.41 -6.60
N SER A 170 15.11 -24.17 -5.39
CA SER A 170 16.51 -24.38 -5.03
C SER A 170 16.84 -25.84 -5.37
N ASP A 171 17.70 -26.03 -6.37
CA ASP A 171 18.25 -27.31 -6.82
C ASP A 171 18.89 -28.03 -5.62
N VAL A 172 18.12 -28.89 -4.98
CA VAL A 172 18.64 -29.83 -3.99
C VAL A 172 19.43 -30.86 -4.80
N ARG A 173 20.70 -30.55 -5.09
CA ARG A 173 21.67 -31.54 -5.55
C ARG A 173 21.77 -32.60 -4.44
N ARG A 174 21.07 -33.70 -4.65
CA ARG A 174 21.31 -34.94 -3.91
C ARG A 174 22.75 -35.33 -4.23
N GLY A 175 23.61 -35.13 -3.26
CA GLY A 175 24.93 -35.74 -3.28
C GLY A 175 24.74 -37.26 -3.29
N GLU A 176 24.98 -37.86 -4.44
CA GLU A 176 25.22 -39.30 -4.52
C GLU A 176 26.54 -39.59 -3.78
N GLY A 177 26.38 -40.01 -2.54
CA GLY A 177 27.47 -40.58 -1.75
C GLY A 177 27.85 -41.94 -2.36
N HIS A 178 28.92 -41.94 -3.09
CA HIS A 178 29.63 -43.18 -3.45
C HIS A 178 30.34 -43.67 -2.19
N VAL A 179 29.92 -44.83 -1.69
CA VAL A 179 30.62 -45.58 -0.64
C VAL A 179 31.40 -46.66 -1.32
N PRO A 180 32.70 -46.84 -1.00
CA PRO A 180 33.55 -47.92 -1.50
C PRO A 180 33.22 -49.28 -0.88
#